data_77cdb17f5ab1c8f142e530fe9f32cb88
#
_entry.id   77cdb17f5ab1c8f142e530fe9f32cb88
#
_cell.length_a   1.000
_cell.length_b   1.000
_cell.length_c   1.000
_cell.angle_alpha   90.00
_cell.angle_beta   90.00
_cell.angle_gamma   90.00
#
_symmetry.space_group_name_H-M   'P 1'
#
loop_
_entity.id
_entity.type
_entity.pdbx_description
1 polymer ?
#
loop_
_entity_poly.entity_id
_entity_poly.type
_entity_poly.pdbx_seq_one_letter_code
_entity_poly.pdbx_strand_id
1 'polypeptide(L)'
;NQLSSITTQISSQFNCHFQWEDSFSLSNSTVKIIHQIEALRKQKNFAIQPPTKNLDYLPYYFQFLGSPISKFFFEKLLEHLHKIKNQSHKFHRLIWLHLKPFYPNQLTALLNEYHFDVVYDEFASIFWEPLETEKPLESLAKKIISSQNLTVPEKRIPRILNWCDQFQADGVIQFNQWGCRQSQGMNFLLKKTLQQ
;
A
#
# COMPACT_ATOMS: atom_id res chain seq x y z
N ASN A 1 -12.52 -13.71 22.67
CA ASN A 1 -11.59 -12.77 22.13
C ASN A 1 -10.51 -13.48 21.30
N GLN A 2 -10.73 -13.55 19.96
CA GLN A 2 -9.92 -14.39 19.05
C GLN A 2 -8.43 -13.99 19.03
N LEU A 3 -8.11 -12.70 18.94
CA LEU A 3 -6.71 -12.24 18.94
C LEU A 3 -5.97 -12.61 20.22
N SER A 4 -6.62 -12.47 21.37
CA SER A 4 -6.03 -12.88 22.66
C SER A 4 -5.74 -14.39 22.69
N SER A 5 -6.67 -15.21 22.21
CA SER A 5 -6.46 -16.67 22.13
C SER A 5 -5.30 -17.02 21.21
N ILE A 6 -5.24 -16.41 20.02
CA ILE A 6 -4.17 -16.66 19.03
C ILE A 6 -2.80 -16.25 19.59
N THR A 7 -2.68 -15.07 20.19
CA THR A 7 -1.41 -14.60 20.76
C THR A 7 -0.94 -15.48 21.91
N THR A 8 -1.87 -15.95 22.78
CA THR A 8 -1.54 -16.90 23.86
C THR A 8 -1.05 -18.23 23.30
N GLN A 9 -1.72 -18.77 22.29
CA GLN A 9 -1.32 -20.03 21.66
C GLN A 9 0.08 -19.92 21.01
N ILE A 10 0.34 -18.84 20.26
CA ILE A 10 1.66 -18.60 19.65
C ILE A 10 2.73 -18.48 20.74
N SER A 11 2.50 -17.69 21.77
CA SER A 11 3.45 -17.53 22.88
C SER A 11 3.79 -18.85 23.55
N SER A 12 2.77 -19.67 23.80
CA SER A 12 2.95 -21.00 24.40
C SER A 12 3.67 -21.98 23.48
N GLN A 13 3.28 -22.04 22.19
CA GLN A 13 3.82 -22.99 21.23
C GLN A 13 5.29 -22.69 20.89
N PHE A 14 5.67 -21.44 20.80
CA PHE A 14 7.00 -21.00 20.40
C PHE A 14 7.86 -20.53 21.57
N ASN A 15 7.35 -20.62 22.80
CA ASN A 15 8.02 -20.13 24.01
C ASN A 15 8.56 -18.70 23.84
N CYS A 16 7.72 -17.79 23.33
CA CYS A 16 8.09 -16.41 23.03
C CYS A 16 7.11 -15.42 23.71
N HIS A 17 7.58 -14.19 23.87
CA HIS A 17 6.78 -13.05 24.33
C HIS A 17 6.67 -11.99 23.24
N PHE A 18 5.46 -11.45 23.05
CA PHE A 18 5.26 -10.35 22.11
C PHE A 18 5.81 -9.03 22.68
N GLN A 19 6.72 -8.41 21.96
CA GLN A 19 7.27 -7.09 22.29
C GLN A 19 6.48 -6.01 21.53
N TRP A 20 5.28 -5.71 22.02
CA TRP A 20 4.35 -4.79 21.36
C TRP A 20 4.93 -3.38 21.25
N GLU A 21 5.58 -2.89 22.32
CA GLU A 21 6.10 -1.52 22.39
C GLU A 21 7.13 -1.26 21.30
N ASP A 22 8.14 -2.11 21.17
CA ASP A 22 9.19 -1.96 20.16
C ASP A 22 8.63 -2.07 18.74
N SER A 23 7.80 -3.09 18.49
CA SER A 23 7.21 -3.33 17.17
C SER A 23 6.27 -2.21 16.75
N PHE A 24 5.46 -1.67 17.67
CA PHE A 24 4.52 -0.58 17.37
C PHE A 24 5.26 0.74 17.20
N SER A 25 6.27 1.03 18.03
CA SER A 25 7.12 2.20 17.87
C SER A 25 7.82 2.19 16.51
N LEU A 26 8.42 1.06 16.11
CA LEU A 26 9.01 0.90 14.78
C LEU A 26 7.98 1.04 13.66
N SER A 27 6.81 0.42 13.79
CA SER A 27 5.73 0.55 12.82
C SER A 27 5.29 2.00 12.66
N ASN A 28 4.98 2.69 13.74
CA ASN A 28 4.52 4.08 13.72
C ASN A 28 5.57 5.03 13.15
N SER A 29 6.85 4.84 13.50
CA SER A 29 7.94 5.66 12.95
C SER A 29 8.13 5.41 11.45
N THR A 30 8.00 4.16 11.01
CA THR A 30 8.09 3.79 9.60
C THR A 30 6.92 4.36 8.80
N VAL A 31 5.70 4.32 9.35
CA VAL A 31 4.50 4.92 8.72
C VAL A 31 4.68 6.42 8.47
N LYS A 32 5.31 7.16 9.38
CA LYS A 32 5.62 8.58 9.16
C LYS A 32 6.53 8.79 7.93
N ILE A 33 7.51 7.91 7.72
CA ILE A 33 8.40 7.96 6.55
C ILE A 33 7.61 7.63 5.28
N ILE A 34 6.74 6.62 5.32
CA ILE A 34 5.87 6.26 4.20
C ILE A 34 5.00 7.45 3.78
N HIS A 35 4.40 8.18 4.72
CA HIS A 35 3.62 9.38 4.40
C HIS A 35 4.46 10.50 3.75
N GLN A 36 5.75 10.64 4.11
CA GLN A 36 6.64 11.57 3.41
C GLN A 36 6.90 11.13 1.96
N ILE A 37 7.08 9.82 1.73
CA ILE A 37 7.20 9.25 0.38
C ILE A 37 5.91 9.49 -0.43
N GLU A 38 4.75 9.27 0.16
CA GLU A 38 3.47 9.55 -0.49
C GLU A 38 3.32 11.03 -0.85
N ALA A 39 3.76 11.94 0.01
CA ALA A 39 3.74 13.39 -0.26
C ALA A 39 4.62 13.77 -1.47
N LEU A 40 5.79 13.13 -1.65
CA LEU A 40 6.60 13.29 -2.86
C LEU A 40 5.87 12.76 -4.11
N ARG A 41 5.23 11.61 -4.01
CA ARG A 41 4.51 10.97 -5.12
C ARG A 41 3.27 11.75 -5.56
N LYS A 42 2.71 12.62 -4.72
CA LYS A 42 1.62 13.52 -5.08
C LYS A 42 2.06 14.67 -6.00
N GLN A 43 3.37 14.95 -6.09
CA GLN A 43 3.87 16.02 -6.96
C GLN A 43 3.76 15.62 -8.44
N LYS A 44 3.26 16.54 -9.28
CA LYS A 44 2.98 16.28 -10.71
C LYS A 44 4.16 15.76 -11.53
N ASN A 45 5.35 16.26 -11.24
CA ASN A 45 6.56 15.98 -12.02
C ASN A 45 7.44 14.91 -11.36
N PHE A 46 6.88 14.16 -10.42
CA PHE A 46 7.60 13.13 -9.69
C PHE A 46 7.14 11.75 -10.16
N ALA A 47 8.07 10.95 -10.66
CA ALA A 47 7.84 9.57 -11.07
C ALA A 47 8.94 8.65 -10.53
N ILE A 48 8.57 7.44 -10.13
CA ILE A 48 9.51 6.40 -9.69
C ILE A 48 9.67 5.41 -10.83
N GLN A 49 10.88 5.32 -11.35
CA GLN A 49 11.18 4.42 -12.47
C GLN A 49 11.88 3.13 -11.99
N PRO A 50 11.59 2.00 -12.60
CA PRO A 50 10.55 1.73 -13.61
C PRO A 50 9.11 1.84 -13.04
N PRO A 51 8.08 2.01 -13.88
CA PRO A 51 6.70 2.36 -13.47
C PRO A 51 6.07 1.44 -12.40
N THR A 52 6.44 0.16 -12.39
CA THR A 52 5.92 -0.83 -11.45
C THR A 52 6.78 -1.04 -10.21
N LYS A 53 7.84 -0.24 -10.03
CA LYS A 53 8.81 -0.44 -8.94
C LYS A 53 8.18 -0.42 -7.54
N ASN A 54 7.18 0.45 -7.36
CA ASN A 54 6.47 0.54 -6.08
C ASN A 54 5.78 -0.77 -5.68
N LEU A 55 5.31 -1.54 -6.66
CA LEU A 55 4.64 -2.82 -6.42
C LEU A 55 5.61 -3.90 -5.88
N ASP A 56 6.92 -3.70 -6.02
CA ASP A 56 7.94 -4.59 -5.48
C ASP A 56 8.18 -4.35 -3.98
N TYR A 57 7.68 -3.24 -3.43
CA TYR A 57 7.88 -2.88 -2.03
C TYR A 57 6.85 -3.51 -1.08
N LEU A 58 5.84 -4.21 -1.60
CA LEU A 58 4.78 -4.85 -0.81
C LEU A 58 5.27 -5.68 0.39
N PRO A 59 6.35 -6.49 0.31
CA PRO A 59 6.84 -7.22 1.47
C PRO A 59 7.20 -6.32 2.66
N TYR A 60 7.72 -5.12 2.40
CA TYR A 60 8.10 -4.18 3.45
C TYR A 60 6.89 -3.55 4.15
N TYR A 61 5.75 -3.43 3.45
CA TYR A 61 4.48 -3.00 4.03
C TYR A 61 3.79 -4.08 4.85
N PHE A 62 3.85 -5.35 4.41
CA PHE A 62 3.05 -6.42 4.99
C PHE A 62 3.84 -7.36 5.89
N GLN A 63 5.03 -7.77 5.49
CA GLN A 63 5.78 -8.81 6.20
C GLN A 63 6.74 -8.21 7.23
N PHE A 64 7.34 -7.08 6.92
CA PHE A 64 8.41 -6.51 7.72
C PHE A 64 8.04 -5.23 8.46
N LEU A 65 6.84 -4.68 8.26
CA LEU A 65 6.40 -3.48 8.97
C LEU A 65 6.39 -3.73 10.49
N GLY A 66 7.02 -2.83 11.25
CA GLY A 66 7.27 -3.02 12.68
C GLY A 66 8.61 -3.69 12.99
N SER A 67 9.46 -3.89 11.98
CA SER A 67 10.83 -4.37 12.15
C SER A 67 11.86 -3.30 11.74
N PRO A 68 13.13 -3.40 12.25
CA PRO A 68 14.21 -2.53 11.82
C PRO A 68 14.47 -2.56 10.30
N ILE A 69 14.25 -3.72 9.67
CA ILE A 69 14.46 -3.91 8.23
C ILE A 69 13.54 -2.99 7.43
N SER A 70 12.24 -2.95 7.77
CA SER A 70 11.28 -2.10 7.08
C SER A 70 11.61 -0.62 7.27
N LYS A 71 11.92 -0.20 8.49
CA LYS A 71 12.31 1.18 8.78
C LYS A 71 13.54 1.60 7.97
N PHE A 72 14.60 0.81 8.01
CA PHE A 72 15.82 1.07 7.24
C PHE A 72 15.54 1.16 5.74
N PHE A 73 14.72 0.24 5.20
CA PHE A 73 14.36 0.27 3.80
C PHE A 73 13.67 1.58 3.40
N PHE A 74 12.64 2.01 4.14
CA PHE A 74 11.91 3.22 3.81
C PHE A 74 12.74 4.50 4.04
N GLU A 75 13.63 4.53 5.03
CA GLU A 75 14.60 5.63 5.20
C GLU A 75 15.50 5.76 3.97
N LYS A 76 16.07 4.65 3.50
CA LYS A 76 16.92 4.63 2.31
C LYS A 76 16.15 4.97 1.03
N LEU A 77 14.92 4.50 0.92
CA LEU A 77 14.05 4.87 -0.18
C LEU A 77 13.77 6.38 -0.19
N LEU A 78 13.40 6.96 0.94
CA LEU A 78 13.14 8.41 1.05
C LEU A 78 14.40 9.23 0.70
N GLU A 79 15.57 8.86 1.24
CA GLU A 79 16.85 9.48 0.88
C GLU A 79 17.13 9.42 -0.64
N HIS A 80 16.83 8.29 -1.26
CA HIS A 80 16.99 8.12 -2.71
C HIS A 80 16.01 9.00 -3.49
N LEU A 81 14.73 9.03 -3.09
CA LEU A 81 13.70 9.80 -3.76
C LEU A 81 13.95 11.30 -3.71
N HIS A 82 14.51 11.82 -2.62
CA HIS A 82 14.91 13.24 -2.53
C HIS A 82 16.03 13.63 -3.50
N LYS A 83 16.80 12.66 -4.01
CA LYS A 83 17.87 12.91 -5.01
C LYS A 83 17.32 12.87 -6.44
N ILE A 84 16.12 12.36 -6.65
CA ILE A 84 15.48 12.33 -7.96
C ILE A 84 15.09 13.75 -8.34
N LYS A 85 15.67 14.25 -9.44
CA LYS A 85 15.25 15.54 -9.99
C LYS A 85 13.88 15.41 -10.64
N ASN A 86 13.09 16.46 -10.55
CA ASN A 86 11.83 16.55 -11.29
C ASN A 86 12.08 16.22 -12.76
N GLN A 87 11.32 15.28 -13.29
CA GLN A 87 11.48 14.85 -14.67
C GLN A 87 10.79 15.84 -15.60
N SER A 88 11.45 16.17 -16.72
CA SER A 88 10.87 17.04 -17.75
C SER A 88 9.77 16.38 -18.57
N HIS A 89 9.68 15.03 -18.51
CA HIS A 89 8.69 14.28 -19.26
C HIS A 89 7.35 14.19 -18.50
N LYS A 90 6.29 14.39 -19.25
CA LYS A 90 4.93 14.20 -18.75
C LYS A 90 4.60 12.72 -18.75
N PHE A 91 4.34 12.16 -17.58
CA PHE A 91 3.84 10.80 -17.44
C PHE A 91 2.32 10.79 -17.26
N HIS A 92 1.69 9.74 -17.77
CA HIS A 92 0.32 9.41 -17.39
C HIS A 92 0.33 8.73 -16.03
N ARG A 93 -0.39 9.29 -15.09
CA ARG A 93 -0.38 8.92 -13.66
C ARG A 93 -1.46 7.88 -13.39
N LEU A 94 -1.06 6.72 -12.90
CA LEU A 94 -1.97 5.61 -12.66
C LEU A 94 -2.08 5.25 -11.18
N ILE A 95 -3.29 4.95 -10.75
CA ILE A 95 -3.56 4.22 -9.50
C ILE A 95 -3.59 2.72 -9.82
N TRP A 96 -2.85 1.94 -9.05
CA TRP A 96 -2.86 0.48 -9.16
C TRP A 96 -3.77 -0.12 -8.10
N LEU A 97 -4.71 -0.96 -8.51
CA LEU A 97 -5.59 -1.69 -7.61
C LEU A 97 -5.30 -3.18 -7.64
N HIS A 98 -5.27 -3.76 -6.44
CA HIS A 98 -4.99 -5.17 -6.24
C HIS A 98 -3.52 -5.54 -6.50
N LEU A 99 -3.19 -6.84 -6.50
CA LEU A 99 -1.83 -7.33 -6.72
C LEU A 99 -1.39 -7.15 -8.17
N LYS A 100 -0.09 -7.05 -8.42
CA LYS A 100 0.46 -7.15 -9.77
C LYS A 100 0.58 -8.61 -10.20
N PRO A 101 0.69 -8.90 -11.51
CA PRO A 101 1.07 -10.23 -11.97
C PRO A 101 2.50 -10.57 -11.50
N PHE A 102 2.66 -11.73 -10.82
CA PHE A 102 3.94 -12.21 -10.30
C PHE A 102 4.66 -13.20 -11.24
N TYR A 103 4.08 -13.48 -12.40
CA TYR A 103 4.70 -14.27 -13.45
C TYR A 103 5.45 -13.38 -14.45
N PRO A 104 6.44 -13.91 -15.19
CA PRO A 104 7.13 -13.17 -16.22
C PRO A 104 6.16 -12.58 -17.25
N ASN A 105 6.22 -11.27 -17.46
CA ASN A 105 5.34 -10.55 -18.36
C ASN A 105 6.00 -9.26 -18.85
N GLN A 106 5.37 -8.60 -19.84
CA GLN A 106 5.87 -7.38 -20.45
C GLN A 106 5.24 -6.10 -19.86
N LEU A 107 4.48 -6.20 -18.78
CA LEU A 107 3.72 -5.08 -18.23
C LEU A 107 4.58 -3.84 -17.96
N THR A 108 5.71 -4.02 -17.28
CA THR A 108 6.63 -2.90 -16.97
C THR A 108 7.18 -2.25 -18.23
N ALA A 109 7.52 -3.06 -19.23
CA ALA A 109 8.02 -2.54 -20.51
C ALA A 109 6.94 -1.74 -21.24
N LEU A 110 5.71 -2.25 -21.29
CA LEU A 110 4.57 -1.54 -21.91
C LEU A 110 4.26 -0.22 -21.19
N LEU A 111 4.18 -0.24 -19.87
CA LEU A 111 3.92 1.00 -19.11
C LEU A 111 5.00 2.04 -19.35
N ASN A 112 6.25 1.61 -19.45
CA ASN A 112 7.37 2.52 -19.74
C ASN A 112 7.32 3.06 -21.18
N GLU A 113 7.02 2.22 -22.16
CA GLU A 113 6.88 2.59 -23.57
C GLU A 113 5.80 3.67 -23.77
N TYR A 114 4.68 3.52 -23.09
CA TYR A 114 3.56 4.48 -23.17
C TYR A 114 3.63 5.61 -22.13
N HIS A 115 4.76 5.80 -21.46
CA HIS A 115 4.99 6.86 -20.47
C HIS A 115 3.95 6.85 -19.33
N PHE A 116 3.59 5.67 -18.84
CA PHE A 116 2.79 5.54 -17.63
C PHE A 116 3.67 5.46 -16.38
N ASP A 117 3.17 5.99 -15.26
CA ASP A 117 3.77 5.81 -13.93
C ASP A 117 2.70 5.41 -12.91
N VAL A 118 2.97 4.39 -12.11
CA VAL A 118 2.09 3.97 -11.02
C VAL A 118 2.39 4.84 -9.81
N VAL A 119 1.61 5.91 -9.63
CA VAL A 119 1.84 6.90 -8.57
C VAL A 119 1.32 6.46 -7.21
N TYR A 120 0.39 5.53 -7.17
CA TYR A 120 -0.17 4.99 -5.94
C TYR A 120 -0.62 3.54 -6.11
N ASP A 121 -0.52 2.77 -5.03
CA ASP A 121 -0.88 1.36 -4.99
C ASP A 121 -1.79 1.10 -3.79
N GLU A 122 -2.92 0.43 -4.03
CA GLU A 122 -3.90 0.13 -3.00
C GLU A 122 -3.32 -0.71 -1.86
N PHE A 123 -2.48 -1.69 -2.17
CA PHE A 123 -1.87 -2.54 -1.15
C PHE A 123 -0.69 -1.89 -0.43
N ALA A 124 -0.01 -0.95 -1.06
CA ALA A 124 1.07 -0.17 -0.44
C ALA A 124 0.56 1.07 0.30
N SER A 125 -0.70 1.09 0.70
CA SER A 125 -1.33 2.20 1.40
C SER A 125 -1.41 1.98 2.91
N ILE A 126 -1.22 3.05 3.66
CA ILE A 126 -1.49 3.08 5.10
C ILE A 126 -2.93 3.50 5.33
N PHE A 127 -3.72 2.63 5.93
CA PHE A 127 -5.17 2.83 6.15
C PHE A 127 -5.58 2.75 7.62
N TRP A 128 -4.61 2.68 8.52
CA TRP A 128 -4.84 2.57 9.95
C TRP A 128 -4.20 3.73 10.72
N GLU A 129 -4.78 4.00 11.89
CA GLU A 129 -4.24 4.96 12.85
C GLU A 129 -2.97 4.45 13.54
N PRO A 130 -2.17 5.31 14.15
CA PRO A 130 -1.01 4.89 14.93
C PRO A 130 -1.38 3.81 15.94
N LEU A 131 -0.51 2.80 16.04
CA LEU A 131 -0.73 1.67 16.94
C LEU A 131 -0.44 2.08 18.39
N GLU A 132 -1.40 1.82 19.28
CA GLU A 132 -1.32 2.16 20.72
C GLU A 132 -0.72 0.98 21.50
N THR A 133 0.40 1.22 22.19
CA THR A 133 1.11 0.19 22.97
C THR A 133 0.36 -0.23 24.24
N GLU A 134 -0.43 0.68 24.78
CA GLU A 134 -1.24 0.43 26.00
C GLU A 134 -2.41 -0.53 25.74
N LYS A 135 -2.89 -0.58 24.49
CA LYS A 135 -4.01 -1.43 24.06
C LYS A 135 -3.67 -2.22 22.79
N PRO A 136 -2.65 -3.08 22.82
CA PRO A 136 -2.08 -3.67 21.60
C PRO A 136 -3.09 -4.51 20.82
N LEU A 137 -3.87 -5.34 21.46
CA LEU A 137 -4.84 -6.21 20.78
C LEU A 137 -6.03 -5.42 20.22
N GLU A 138 -6.44 -4.34 20.90
CA GLU A 138 -7.49 -3.44 20.38
C GLU A 138 -6.98 -2.69 19.15
N SER A 139 -5.76 -2.19 19.22
CA SER A 139 -5.12 -1.48 18.12
C SER A 139 -4.95 -2.35 16.87
N LEU A 140 -4.53 -3.61 17.05
CA LEU A 140 -4.48 -4.59 15.97
C LEU A 140 -5.85 -4.93 15.41
N ALA A 141 -6.86 -5.08 16.27
CA ALA A 141 -8.24 -5.34 15.84
C ALA A 141 -8.75 -4.17 14.97
N LYS A 142 -8.55 -2.93 15.40
CA LYS A 142 -8.90 -1.73 14.62
C LYS A 142 -8.19 -1.72 13.26
N LYS A 143 -6.88 -2.01 13.24
CA LYS A 143 -6.10 -2.11 12.00
C LYS A 143 -6.69 -3.16 11.05
N ILE A 144 -7.00 -4.36 11.52
CA ILE A 144 -7.57 -5.44 10.71
C ILE A 144 -8.93 -5.04 10.13
N ILE A 145 -9.82 -4.51 10.97
CA ILE A 145 -11.19 -4.11 10.56
C ILE A 145 -11.15 -2.95 9.55
N SER A 146 -10.16 -2.05 9.67
CA SER A 146 -9.98 -0.93 8.75
C SER A 146 -9.41 -1.35 7.40
N SER A 147 -9.02 -2.62 7.23
CA SER A 147 -8.44 -3.11 6.00
C SER A 147 -9.35 -2.87 4.80
N GLN A 148 -8.79 -2.33 3.75
CA GLN A 148 -9.49 -2.05 2.50
C GLN A 148 -10.04 -3.31 1.85
N ASN A 149 -9.37 -4.46 2.06
CA ASN A 149 -9.78 -5.75 1.54
C ASN A 149 -11.02 -6.33 2.23
N LEU A 150 -11.38 -5.80 3.41
CA LEU A 150 -12.59 -6.19 4.15
C LEU A 150 -13.75 -5.21 3.92
N THR A 151 -13.57 -4.24 3.03
CA THR A 151 -14.51 -3.15 2.82
C THR A 151 -15.50 -3.46 1.71
N VAL A 152 -16.76 -3.03 1.89
CA VAL A 152 -17.81 -3.12 0.87
C VAL A 152 -17.59 -2.07 -0.24
N PRO A 153 -18.12 -2.30 -1.47
CA PRO A 153 -17.94 -1.40 -2.61
C PRO A 153 -18.27 0.07 -2.31
N GLU A 154 -19.32 0.31 -1.53
CA GLU A 154 -19.81 1.66 -1.17
C GLU A 154 -18.78 2.47 -0.36
N LYS A 155 -17.87 1.81 0.33
CA LYS A 155 -16.75 2.46 1.05
C LYS A 155 -15.46 2.47 0.24
N ARG A 156 -15.23 1.44 -0.58
CA ARG A 156 -13.98 1.31 -1.35
C ARG A 156 -13.94 2.27 -2.53
N ILE A 157 -15.05 2.42 -3.27
CA ILE A 157 -15.11 3.30 -4.45
C ILE A 157 -14.82 4.77 -4.11
N PRO A 158 -15.48 5.40 -3.12
CA PRO A 158 -15.15 6.77 -2.73
C PRO A 158 -13.68 6.95 -2.33
N ARG A 159 -13.07 5.93 -1.71
CA ARG A 159 -11.65 5.95 -1.35
C ARG A 159 -10.74 5.95 -2.59
N ILE A 160 -11.07 5.13 -3.59
CA ILE A 160 -10.34 5.10 -4.87
C ILE A 160 -10.45 6.45 -5.58
N LEU A 161 -11.64 7.04 -5.65
CA LEU A 161 -11.83 8.38 -6.22
C LEU A 161 -11.00 9.44 -5.50
N ASN A 162 -10.99 9.40 -4.16
CA ASN A 162 -10.17 10.31 -3.37
C ASN A 162 -8.66 10.14 -3.66
N TRP A 163 -8.18 8.90 -3.90
CA TRP A 163 -6.80 8.69 -4.35
C TRP A 163 -6.56 9.26 -5.75
N CYS A 164 -7.50 9.07 -6.67
CA CYS A 164 -7.39 9.66 -8.01
C CYS A 164 -7.21 11.18 -7.92
N ASP A 165 -7.99 11.85 -7.09
CA ASP A 165 -7.90 13.30 -6.87
C ASP A 165 -6.57 13.68 -6.20
N GLN A 166 -6.22 13.04 -5.09
CA GLN A 166 -5.01 13.37 -4.33
C GLN A 166 -3.72 13.18 -5.13
N PHE A 167 -3.65 12.13 -5.93
CA PHE A 167 -2.49 11.82 -6.76
C PHE A 167 -2.63 12.37 -8.18
N GLN A 168 -3.71 13.08 -8.50
CA GLN A 168 -4.00 13.63 -9.83
C GLN A 168 -3.81 12.55 -10.90
N ALA A 169 -4.48 11.41 -10.72
CA ALA A 169 -4.36 10.26 -11.59
C ALA A 169 -5.13 10.46 -12.89
N ASP A 170 -4.52 10.07 -14.00
CA ASP A 170 -5.15 10.06 -15.32
C ASP A 170 -5.96 8.77 -15.55
N GLY A 171 -5.71 7.73 -14.74
CA GLY A 171 -6.39 6.45 -14.87
C GLY A 171 -6.17 5.49 -13.72
N VAL A 172 -6.89 4.39 -13.77
CA VAL A 172 -6.84 3.30 -12.79
C VAL A 172 -6.60 1.98 -13.49
N ILE A 173 -5.64 1.21 -13.01
CA ILE A 173 -5.42 -0.17 -13.43
C ILE A 173 -5.83 -1.10 -12.31
N GLN A 174 -6.68 -2.07 -12.61
CA GLN A 174 -7.00 -3.16 -11.70
C GLN A 174 -6.58 -4.49 -12.32
N PHE A 175 -5.65 -5.18 -11.66
CA PHE A 175 -5.30 -6.54 -12.03
C PHE A 175 -6.24 -7.52 -11.31
N ASN A 176 -7.00 -8.28 -12.08
CA ASN A 176 -7.94 -9.24 -11.56
C ASN A 176 -7.36 -10.65 -11.60
N GLN A 177 -7.18 -11.26 -10.45
CA GLN A 177 -6.80 -12.66 -10.39
C GLN A 177 -8.01 -13.55 -10.69
N TRP A 178 -7.77 -14.56 -11.52
CA TRP A 178 -8.74 -15.59 -11.80
C TRP A 178 -9.23 -16.27 -10.51
N GLY A 179 -10.53 -16.32 -10.30
CA GLY A 179 -11.13 -16.92 -9.09
C GLY A 179 -11.19 -16.03 -7.85
N CYS A 180 -10.60 -14.84 -7.86
CA CYS A 180 -10.74 -13.90 -6.75
C CYS A 180 -12.06 -13.14 -6.85
N ARG A 181 -13.09 -13.59 -6.12
CA ARG A 181 -14.40 -12.93 -6.09
C ARG A 181 -14.34 -11.49 -5.62
N GLN A 182 -13.45 -11.19 -4.69
CA GLN A 182 -13.32 -9.85 -4.10
C GLN A 182 -12.73 -8.83 -5.09
N SER A 183 -11.74 -9.23 -5.90
CA SER A 183 -11.19 -8.34 -6.92
C SER A 183 -12.15 -8.15 -8.11
N GLN A 184 -12.94 -9.16 -8.43
CA GLN A 184 -13.84 -9.12 -9.59
C GLN A 184 -15.21 -8.53 -9.29
N GLY A 185 -15.73 -8.73 -8.07
CA GLY A 185 -17.11 -8.43 -7.71
C GLY A 185 -17.52 -6.97 -7.86
N MET A 186 -16.57 -6.03 -7.82
CA MET A 186 -16.89 -4.61 -8.02
C MET A 186 -16.39 -4.00 -9.33
N ASN A 187 -15.80 -4.79 -10.23
CA ASN A 187 -15.22 -4.27 -11.47
C ASN A 187 -16.20 -3.45 -12.31
N PHE A 188 -17.41 -3.97 -12.47
CA PHE A 188 -18.43 -3.29 -13.24
C PHE A 188 -18.82 -1.94 -12.63
N LEU A 189 -19.05 -1.93 -11.31
CA LEU A 189 -19.44 -0.73 -10.58
C LEU A 189 -18.31 0.31 -10.58
N LEU A 190 -17.08 -0.11 -10.31
CA LEU A 190 -15.91 0.74 -10.35
C LEU A 190 -15.70 1.35 -11.73
N LYS A 191 -15.74 0.53 -12.81
CA LYS A 191 -15.60 1.01 -14.17
C LYS A 191 -16.65 2.06 -14.51
N LYS A 192 -17.92 1.79 -14.18
CA LYS A 192 -19.02 2.73 -14.42
C LYS A 192 -18.82 4.06 -13.70
N THR A 193 -18.32 4.03 -12.46
CA THR A 193 -18.10 5.25 -11.66
C THR A 193 -16.90 6.06 -12.17
N LEU A 194 -15.82 5.41 -12.60
CA LEU A 194 -14.64 6.10 -13.13
C LEU A 194 -14.83 6.69 -14.55
N GLN A 195 -15.88 6.32 -15.25
CA GLN A 195 -16.20 6.81 -16.61
C GLN A 195 -17.20 7.97 -16.59
N GLN A 196 -17.71 8.37 -15.44
CA GLN A 196 -18.57 9.53 -15.24
C GLN A 196 -17.77 10.81 -14.99
#